data_2b04794afe5ba1db1a2a6b93da549a52
#
_entry.id   2b04794afe5ba1db1a2a6b93da549a52
#
_cell.length_a   1.000
_cell.length_b   1.000
_cell.length_c   1.000
_cell.angle_alpha   90.00
_cell.angle_beta   90.00
_cell.angle_gamma   90.00
#
_symmetry.space_group_name_H-M   'P 1'
#
loop_
_entity.id
_entity.type
_entity.pdbx_description
1 polymer ?
#
loop_
_entity_poly.entity_id
_entity_poly.type
_entity_poly.pdbx_seq_one_letter_code
_entity_poly.pdbx_strand_id
1 'polypeptide(L)'
;MRPIRLPEPPTQTMGVPEIFAAGAYSVIRRAVVIGNGYPGSENQCVGLVRALGLSDKHVLYRVTRPRGGINEWLHWLPVSVHKKLEYVIRQIFGYSRLLSAARGEKPVCLSSVLEADVRQIVTMARETYEKDGPLLVVASGRDTISIASSIKRLASDNVFVVQIQHPRVHLNRFDLVITPRHDYYPLTPEGQEKIPQFLRRWITPCEPPDGHVVLTTGALHQIDSAALRSAASAWHEEFAPLPKPLVVVNVGGPTGCCRYGSDLAKQLTAHLLNVLVSCGSIRISFSMRTPEKVSKIIIKELGNNPKVHIWDGEEPNPHLGHLAWADAFVVTADSISLISEACSTGKPVYVVGAERCTWKFTDFHKSLRERGVVRPFTGSEDMSDSWSYPPLNDTAEAASRVHEALAERGWKLRP
;
A
#
# COMPACT_ATOMS: atom_id res chain seq x y z
N MET A 1 -58.12 -55.58 -18.25
CA MET A 1 -57.22 -54.42 -17.93
C MET A 1 -56.35 -54.18 -19.16
N ARG A 2 -56.52 -53.04 -19.82
CA ARG A 2 -55.69 -52.67 -20.98
C ARG A 2 -54.42 -52.01 -20.44
N PRO A 3 -53.22 -52.33 -20.93
CA PRO A 3 -51.96 -51.68 -20.48
C PRO A 3 -51.93 -50.23 -20.97
N ILE A 4 -51.63 -49.36 -20.03
CA ILE A 4 -51.41 -47.93 -20.26
C ILE A 4 -50.05 -47.81 -20.94
N ARG A 5 -50.00 -47.28 -22.18
CA ARG A 5 -48.74 -46.89 -22.82
C ARG A 5 -48.27 -45.55 -22.21
N LEU A 6 -47.10 -45.57 -21.61
CA LEU A 6 -46.39 -44.34 -21.22
C LEU A 6 -45.97 -43.55 -22.47
N PRO A 7 -46.08 -42.24 -22.50
CA PRO A 7 -45.60 -41.43 -23.62
C PRO A 7 -44.10 -41.61 -23.80
N GLU A 8 -43.66 -41.75 -25.03
CA GLU A 8 -42.24 -41.78 -25.39
C GLU A 8 -41.59 -40.43 -25.04
N PRO A 9 -40.32 -40.45 -24.56
CA PRO A 9 -39.58 -39.22 -24.33
C PRO A 9 -39.46 -38.45 -25.66
N PRO A 10 -39.49 -37.12 -25.62
CA PRO A 10 -39.39 -36.31 -26.83
C PRO A 10 -38.04 -36.61 -27.51
N THR A 11 -38.12 -36.96 -28.78
CA THR A 11 -37.01 -37.13 -29.70
C THR A 11 -36.11 -35.90 -29.57
N GLN A 12 -34.81 -36.11 -29.45
CA GLN A 12 -33.79 -35.10 -29.46
C GLN A 12 -34.07 -34.09 -30.58
N THR A 13 -34.59 -32.95 -30.22
CA THR A 13 -34.50 -31.75 -31.04
C THR A 13 -33.04 -31.46 -31.23
N MET A 14 -32.57 -31.46 -32.45
CA MET A 14 -31.27 -30.99 -32.83
C MET A 14 -30.95 -29.72 -32.04
N GLY A 15 -29.87 -29.75 -31.30
CA GLY A 15 -29.44 -28.66 -30.49
C GLY A 15 -29.38 -27.39 -31.29
N VAL A 16 -30.14 -26.41 -30.86
CA VAL A 16 -29.86 -25.03 -31.20
C VAL A 16 -28.39 -24.86 -30.84
N PRO A 17 -27.54 -24.44 -31.79
CA PRO A 17 -26.13 -24.21 -31.44
C PRO A 17 -26.09 -23.31 -30.21
N GLU A 18 -25.36 -23.72 -29.20
CA GLU A 18 -25.01 -22.87 -28.06
C GLU A 18 -24.14 -21.69 -28.53
N ILE A 19 -24.72 -20.84 -29.37
CA ILE A 19 -24.16 -19.55 -29.81
C ILE A 19 -24.41 -18.48 -28.73
N PHE A 20 -25.09 -18.83 -27.66
CA PHE A 20 -25.47 -17.91 -26.60
C PHE A 20 -24.92 -18.29 -25.26
N ALA A 21 -23.66 -18.29 -25.04
CA ALA A 21 -23.14 -18.10 -23.70
C ALA A 21 -21.62 -18.02 -23.57
N ALA A 22 -20.91 -17.98 -24.62
CA ALA A 22 -19.52 -17.53 -24.51
C ALA A 22 -19.45 -16.13 -25.10
N GLY A 23 -20.03 -15.16 -24.42
CA GLY A 23 -19.53 -13.79 -24.56
C GLY A 23 -18.02 -13.91 -24.38
N ALA A 24 -17.26 -13.65 -25.47
CA ALA A 24 -15.81 -13.78 -25.43
C ALA A 24 -15.26 -12.80 -24.41
N TYR A 25 -15.20 -13.21 -23.14
CA TYR A 25 -14.59 -12.40 -22.10
C TYR A 25 -13.13 -12.21 -22.45
N SER A 26 -12.73 -10.97 -22.61
CA SER A 26 -11.32 -10.67 -22.73
C SER A 26 -10.62 -11.01 -21.43
N VAL A 27 -9.58 -11.84 -21.48
CA VAL A 27 -8.90 -12.37 -20.31
C VAL A 27 -7.61 -11.61 -20.08
N ILE A 28 -7.50 -10.92 -18.94
CA ILE A 28 -6.27 -10.29 -18.47
C ILE A 28 -5.30 -11.38 -17.99
N ARG A 29 -4.10 -11.41 -18.53
CA ARG A 29 -3.05 -12.37 -18.20
C ARG A 29 -1.81 -11.75 -17.57
N ARG A 30 -1.70 -10.44 -17.56
CA ARG A 30 -0.53 -9.70 -17.09
C ARG A 30 -0.87 -8.33 -16.55
N ALA A 31 0.02 -7.81 -15.72
CA ALA A 31 -0.12 -6.50 -15.14
C ALA A 31 1.14 -5.65 -15.35
N VAL A 32 0.96 -4.34 -15.33
CA VAL A 32 2.02 -3.35 -15.20
C VAL A 32 1.80 -2.61 -13.89
N VAL A 33 2.83 -2.58 -13.06
CA VAL A 33 2.88 -1.76 -11.85
C VAL A 33 3.66 -0.48 -12.16
N ILE A 34 3.08 0.67 -11.83
CA ILE A 34 3.76 1.96 -11.96
C ILE A 34 4.08 2.47 -10.56
N GLY A 35 5.35 2.36 -10.20
CA GLY A 35 5.89 2.79 -8.91
C GLY A 35 6.55 4.16 -8.98
N ASN A 36 6.92 4.69 -7.82
CA ASN A 36 7.61 5.95 -7.64
C ASN A 36 8.89 5.83 -6.81
N GLY A 37 9.37 4.60 -6.58
CA GLY A 37 10.55 4.30 -5.77
C GLY A 37 10.32 4.35 -4.26
N TYR A 38 9.11 4.64 -3.79
CA TYR A 38 8.77 4.57 -2.37
C TYR A 38 8.20 3.19 -2.02
N PRO A 39 8.87 2.42 -1.14
CA PRO A 39 8.45 1.05 -0.82
C PRO A 39 6.99 0.94 -0.39
N GLY A 40 6.50 1.87 0.46
CA GLY A 40 5.11 1.86 0.92
C GLY A 40 4.08 2.04 -0.19
N SER A 41 4.40 2.74 -1.29
CA SER A 41 3.51 2.88 -2.45
C SER A 41 3.60 1.67 -3.37
N GLU A 42 4.82 1.18 -3.64
CA GLU A 42 5.04 0.02 -4.50
C GLU A 42 4.47 -1.26 -3.89
N ASN A 43 4.63 -1.46 -2.58
CA ASN A 43 4.06 -2.59 -1.85
C ASN A 43 2.53 -2.66 -1.96
N GLN A 44 1.84 -1.52 -1.99
CA GLN A 44 0.39 -1.51 -2.19
C GLN A 44 0.01 -2.03 -3.59
N CYS A 45 0.73 -1.60 -4.63
CA CYS A 45 0.49 -2.06 -6.00
C CYS A 45 0.77 -3.56 -6.14
N VAL A 46 1.92 -4.02 -5.65
CA VAL A 46 2.33 -5.43 -5.71
C VAL A 46 1.37 -6.29 -4.88
N GLY A 47 0.93 -5.80 -3.71
CA GLY A 47 -0.07 -6.48 -2.87
C GLY A 47 -1.38 -6.72 -3.61
N LEU A 48 -1.89 -5.71 -4.31
CA LEU A 48 -3.09 -5.85 -5.12
C LEU A 48 -2.89 -6.83 -6.29
N VAL A 49 -1.80 -6.68 -7.04
CA VAL A 49 -1.47 -7.56 -8.17
C VAL A 49 -1.33 -9.02 -7.73
N ARG A 50 -0.72 -9.25 -6.56
CA ARG A 50 -0.61 -10.58 -5.94
C ARG A 50 -1.99 -11.14 -5.56
N ALA A 51 -2.83 -10.35 -4.91
CA ALA A 51 -4.20 -10.76 -4.53
C ALA A 51 -5.08 -11.08 -5.75
N LEU A 52 -4.76 -10.48 -6.91
CA LEU A 52 -5.41 -10.75 -8.20
C LEU A 52 -4.82 -11.98 -8.94
N GLY A 53 -3.87 -12.72 -8.34
CA GLY A 53 -3.25 -13.91 -8.94
C GLY A 53 -2.25 -13.63 -10.06
N LEU A 54 -1.70 -12.40 -10.14
CA LEU A 54 -0.75 -11.99 -11.18
C LEU A 54 0.68 -11.77 -10.65
N SER A 55 1.06 -12.42 -9.55
CA SER A 55 2.37 -12.27 -8.90
C SER A 55 3.55 -12.41 -9.85
N ASP A 56 3.55 -13.45 -10.69
CA ASP A 56 4.64 -13.77 -11.60
C ASP A 56 4.46 -13.21 -13.00
N LYS A 57 3.40 -12.42 -13.20
CA LYS A 57 2.97 -11.91 -14.51
C LYS A 57 2.89 -10.38 -14.53
N HIS A 58 3.69 -9.72 -13.71
CA HIS A 58 3.74 -8.26 -13.69
C HIS A 58 5.14 -7.72 -13.95
N VAL A 59 5.19 -6.51 -14.50
CA VAL A 59 6.42 -5.75 -14.72
C VAL A 59 6.32 -4.44 -13.97
N LEU A 60 7.37 -4.11 -13.22
CA LEU A 60 7.46 -2.85 -12.48
C LEU A 60 8.18 -1.79 -13.31
N TYR A 61 7.48 -0.69 -13.57
CA TYR A 61 8.02 0.52 -14.14
C TYR A 61 8.07 1.61 -13.07
N ARG A 62 9.14 2.37 -13.01
CA ARG A 62 9.27 3.48 -12.06
C ARG A 62 9.22 4.83 -12.74
N VAL A 63 8.50 5.76 -12.12
CA VAL A 63 8.52 7.17 -12.47
C VAL A 63 9.67 7.80 -11.71
N THR A 64 10.73 8.19 -12.41
CA THR A 64 11.84 8.90 -11.80
C THR A 64 11.57 10.39 -11.78
N ARG A 65 11.55 10.98 -10.59
CA ARG A 65 11.50 12.43 -10.42
C ARG A 65 12.93 12.97 -10.53
N PRO A 66 13.19 14.01 -11.33
CA PRO A 66 14.47 14.69 -11.30
C PRO A 66 14.79 15.19 -9.90
N ARG A 67 15.99 14.90 -9.38
CA ARG A 67 16.44 15.30 -8.04
C ARG A 67 17.39 16.50 -8.16
N GLY A 68 17.40 17.35 -7.12
CA GLY A 68 18.32 18.47 -6.97
C GLY A 68 17.78 19.84 -7.43
N GLY A 69 18.32 20.91 -6.84
CA GLY A 69 18.03 22.29 -7.20
C GLY A 69 16.56 22.70 -7.06
N ILE A 70 16.03 23.36 -8.09
CA ILE A 70 14.64 23.85 -8.12
C ILE A 70 13.61 22.72 -7.97
N ASN A 71 13.95 21.48 -8.36
CA ASN A 71 13.06 20.33 -8.28
C ASN A 71 12.70 19.94 -6.84
N GLU A 72 13.60 20.15 -5.88
CA GLU A 72 13.32 19.88 -4.46
C GLU A 72 12.42 20.96 -3.85
N TRP A 73 12.56 22.19 -4.31
CA TRP A 73 11.73 23.31 -3.83
C TRP A 73 10.29 23.23 -4.34
N LEU A 74 10.11 22.75 -5.58
CA LEU A 74 8.82 22.62 -6.24
C LEU A 74 8.23 21.19 -6.15
N HIS A 75 8.50 20.45 -5.07
CA HIS A 75 8.04 19.06 -4.87
C HIS A 75 6.53 18.85 -5.02
N TRP A 76 5.74 19.91 -4.96
CA TRP A 76 4.29 19.90 -5.14
C TRP A 76 3.84 19.87 -6.61
N LEU A 77 4.73 20.16 -7.56
CA LEU A 77 4.41 20.12 -8.99
C LEU A 77 4.38 18.67 -9.52
N PRO A 78 3.52 18.38 -10.51
CA PRO A 78 3.53 17.09 -11.20
C PRO A 78 4.88 16.78 -11.86
N VAL A 79 5.29 15.52 -11.88
CA VAL A 79 6.56 15.07 -12.47
C VAL A 79 6.70 15.49 -13.95
N SER A 80 5.59 15.49 -14.70
CA SER A 80 5.56 15.96 -16.09
C SER A 80 5.98 17.44 -16.26
N VAL A 81 5.65 18.28 -15.27
CA VAL A 81 6.06 19.69 -15.26
C VAL A 81 7.53 19.81 -14.90
N HIS A 82 8.01 19.03 -13.93
CA HIS A 82 9.44 18.96 -13.60
C HIS A 82 10.29 18.55 -14.79
N LYS A 83 9.90 17.51 -15.53
CA LYS A 83 10.63 17.06 -16.74
C LYS A 83 10.65 18.14 -17.81
N LYS A 84 9.55 18.88 -18.01
CA LYS A 84 9.51 20.02 -18.95
C LYS A 84 10.39 21.18 -18.47
N LEU A 85 10.32 21.50 -17.18
CA LEU A 85 11.13 22.57 -16.59
C LEU A 85 12.63 22.25 -16.70
N GLU A 86 13.02 21.01 -16.39
CA GLU A 86 14.40 20.54 -16.55
C GLU A 86 14.85 20.61 -18.03
N TYR A 87 14.00 20.22 -18.96
CA TYR A 87 14.28 20.35 -20.39
C TYR A 87 14.52 21.81 -20.79
N VAL A 88 13.66 22.74 -20.36
CA VAL A 88 13.80 24.16 -20.64
C VAL A 88 15.06 24.74 -19.98
N ILE A 89 15.34 24.38 -18.72
CA ILE A 89 16.55 24.83 -18.03
C ILE A 89 17.82 24.32 -18.72
N ARG A 90 17.83 23.08 -19.20
CA ARG A 90 18.94 22.53 -20.02
C ARG A 90 19.13 23.26 -21.32
N GLN A 91 18.06 23.68 -21.98
CA GLN A 91 18.10 24.47 -23.21
C GLN A 91 18.68 25.88 -22.96
N ILE A 92 18.32 26.53 -21.85
CA ILE A 92 18.72 27.92 -21.56
C ILE A 92 20.14 28.01 -20.97
N PHE A 93 20.52 27.12 -20.08
CA PHE A 93 21.75 27.22 -19.26
C PHE A 93 22.90 26.30 -19.70
N GLY A 94 22.68 25.43 -20.69
CA GLY A 94 23.71 24.50 -21.16
C GLY A 94 24.06 23.40 -20.12
N TYR A 95 24.68 22.33 -20.60
CA TYR A 95 24.92 21.07 -19.89
C TYR A 95 25.93 21.19 -18.72
N SER A 96 26.71 22.28 -18.59
CA SER A 96 27.94 22.26 -17.79
C SER A 96 27.83 22.71 -16.33
N ARG A 97 26.75 23.36 -15.89
CA ARG A 97 26.66 23.91 -14.53
C ARG A 97 25.81 23.11 -13.53
N LEU A 98 24.99 22.18 -13.99
CA LEU A 98 24.11 21.38 -13.11
C LEU A 98 24.75 20.08 -12.61
N LEU A 99 25.85 19.62 -13.21
CA LEU A 99 26.52 18.37 -12.83
C LEU A 99 27.49 18.51 -11.64
N SER A 100 27.86 19.72 -11.22
CA SER A 100 28.78 19.93 -10.11
C SER A 100 28.12 19.88 -8.72
N ALA A 101 26.78 20.02 -8.65
CA ALA A 101 26.05 19.95 -7.38
C ALA A 101 25.48 18.56 -7.05
N ALA A 102 25.55 17.61 -7.97
CA ALA A 102 24.94 16.27 -7.84
C ALA A 102 25.98 15.13 -7.66
N ARG A 103 27.19 15.44 -7.20
CA ARG A 103 28.21 14.42 -6.86
C ARG A 103 28.07 13.99 -5.39
N GLY A 104 27.12 13.15 -5.13
CA GLY A 104 26.97 12.49 -3.83
C GLY A 104 25.82 11.52 -3.84
N GLU A 105 26.01 10.37 -4.39
CA GLU A 105 25.35 9.09 -4.26
C GLU A 105 25.15 8.45 -5.62
N LYS A 106 25.86 7.35 -5.84
CA LYS A 106 25.65 6.47 -6.99
C LYS A 106 24.25 5.88 -6.85
N PRO A 107 23.38 5.94 -7.88
CA PRO A 107 22.16 5.18 -7.86
C PRO A 107 22.56 3.69 -7.80
N VAL A 108 22.09 3.00 -6.77
CA VAL A 108 22.11 1.54 -6.77
C VAL A 108 21.19 1.12 -7.91
N CYS A 109 21.81 0.77 -9.02
CA CYS A 109 21.13 0.27 -10.20
C CYS A 109 20.69 -1.16 -9.88
N LEU A 110 19.46 -1.33 -9.40
CA LEU A 110 18.76 -2.61 -9.49
C LEU A 110 18.44 -2.80 -10.98
N SER A 111 19.17 -3.67 -11.62
CA SER A 111 19.22 -3.92 -13.07
C SER A 111 17.93 -4.43 -13.72
N SER A 112 16.78 -4.38 -13.03
CA SER A 112 15.49 -4.89 -13.51
C SER A 112 14.34 -3.89 -13.51
N VAL A 113 14.57 -2.63 -13.14
CA VAL A 113 13.50 -1.62 -13.05
C VAL A 113 13.52 -0.72 -14.28
N LEU A 114 12.43 -0.77 -15.06
CA LEU A 114 12.26 0.03 -16.27
C LEU A 114 11.73 1.44 -15.95
N GLU A 115 12.15 2.45 -16.69
CA GLU A 115 11.56 3.78 -16.59
C GLU A 115 10.13 3.77 -17.18
N ALA A 116 9.19 4.40 -16.48
CA ALA A 116 7.81 4.46 -16.92
C ALA A 116 7.64 5.41 -18.12
N ASP A 117 7.51 4.84 -19.31
CA ASP A 117 7.17 5.55 -20.54
C ASP A 117 5.75 5.20 -21.00
N VAL A 118 4.90 6.23 -21.09
CA VAL A 118 3.50 6.08 -21.53
C VAL A 118 3.41 5.47 -22.92
N ARG A 119 4.24 5.93 -23.86
CA ARG A 119 4.18 5.45 -25.26
C ARG A 119 4.55 3.98 -25.35
N GLN A 120 5.62 3.60 -24.70
CA GLN A 120 6.06 2.21 -24.66
C GLN A 120 4.98 1.27 -24.07
N ILE A 121 4.38 1.64 -22.93
CA ILE A 121 3.33 0.85 -22.29
C ILE A 121 2.08 0.77 -23.18
N VAL A 122 1.66 1.88 -23.79
CA VAL A 122 0.49 1.91 -24.69
C VAL A 122 0.73 1.08 -25.95
N THR A 123 1.90 1.19 -26.59
CA THR A 123 2.27 0.38 -27.77
C THR A 123 2.25 -1.10 -27.41
N MET A 124 2.92 -1.47 -26.31
CA MET A 124 2.90 -2.84 -25.80
C MET A 124 1.47 -3.35 -25.55
N ALA A 125 0.60 -2.55 -24.92
CA ALA A 125 -0.78 -2.95 -24.62
C ALA A 125 -1.58 -3.22 -25.91
N ARG A 126 -1.37 -2.42 -26.96
CA ARG A 126 -2.05 -2.58 -28.26
C ARG A 126 -1.54 -3.78 -29.06
N GLU A 127 -0.21 -3.89 -29.19
CA GLU A 127 0.42 -4.93 -30.01
C GLU A 127 0.16 -6.35 -29.45
N THR A 128 0.04 -6.46 -28.13
CA THR A 128 -0.14 -7.77 -27.49
C THR A 128 -1.60 -8.07 -27.14
N TYR A 129 -2.54 -7.17 -27.44
CA TYR A 129 -3.94 -7.33 -27.06
C TYR A 129 -4.58 -8.62 -27.59
N GLU A 130 -4.36 -8.95 -28.86
CA GLU A 130 -4.91 -10.16 -29.47
C GLU A 130 -4.36 -11.44 -28.85
N LYS A 131 -3.08 -11.44 -28.46
CA LYS A 131 -2.40 -12.60 -27.92
C LYS A 131 -2.59 -12.75 -26.40
N ASP A 132 -2.41 -11.67 -25.66
CA ASP A 132 -2.33 -11.68 -24.20
C ASP A 132 -3.57 -11.08 -23.53
N GLY A 133 -4.50 -10.54 -24.33
CA GLY A 133 -5.69 -9.85 -23.84
C GLY A 133 -5.39 -8.44 -23.30
N PRO A 134 -6.35 -7.84 -22.59
CA PRO A 134 -6.19 -6.52 -21.98
C PRO A 134 -5.07 -6.49 -20.93
N LEU A 135 -4.49 -5.30 -20.72
CA LEU A 135 -3.45 -5.08 -19.73
C LEU A 135 -4.03 -4.45 -18.46
N LEU A 136 -3.76 -5.04 -17.29
CA LEU A 136 -4.01 -4.40 -16.01
C LEU A 136 -2.87 -3.42 -15.69
N VAL A 137 -3.20 -2.17 -15.40
CA VAL A 137 -2.24 -1.15 -14.97
C VAL A 137 -2.59 -0.74 -13.54
N VAL A 138 -1.66 -0.94 -12.61
CA VAL A 138 -1.83 -0.56 -11.20
C VAL A 138 -0.80 0.49 -10.83
N ALA A 139 -1.26 1.63 -10.36
CA ALA A 139 -0.41 2.76 -9.99
C ALA A 139 -0.70 3.26 -8.59
N SER A 140 0.31 3.76 -7.87
CA SER A 140 0.14 4.32 -6.53
C SER A 140 0.95 5.59 -6.34
N GLY A 141 0.34 6.56 -5.64
CA GLY A 141 0.97 7.81 -5.28
C GLY A 141 0.85 8.90 -6.34
N ARG A 142 1.24 10.12 -5.95
CA ARG A 142 1.03 11.33 -6.78
C ARG A 142 1.84 11.35 -8.07
N ASP A 143 3.05 10.81 -8.03
CA ASP A 143 3.99 10.91 -9.15
C ASP A 143 3.56 10.04 -10.34
N THR A 144 2.75 9.00 -10.07
CA THR A 144 2.28 8.06 -11.09
C THR A 144 1.00 8.52 -11.81
N ILE A 145 0.26 9.46 -11.25
CA ILE A 145 -1.07 9.91 -11.71
C ILE A 145 -1.06 10.33 -13.18
N SER A 146 -0.08 11.16 -13.57
CA SER A 146 0.01 11.68 -14.94
C SER A 146 0.27 10.57 -15.96
N ILE A 147 1.07 9.58 -15.61
CA ILE A 147 1.39 8.43 -16.46
C ILE A 147 0.18 7.51 -16.57
N ALA A 148 -0.38 7.07 -15.44
CA ALA A 148 -1.53 6.18 -15.39
C ALA A 148 -2.75 6.78 -16.15
N SER A 149 -3.09 8.05 -15.90
CA SER A 149 -4.18 8.73 -16.60
C SER A 149 -3.92 8.92 -18.10
N SER A 150 -2.65 9.09 -18.52
CA SER A 150 -2.30 9.19 -19.93
C SER A 150 -2.40 7.84 -20.64
N ILE A 151 -2.00 6.74 -19.98
CA ILE A 151 -2.17 5.37 -20.49
C ILE A 151 -3.67 5.10 -20.70
N LYS A 152 -4.51 5.39 -19.69
CA LYS A 152 -5.97 5.23 -19.81
C LYS A 152 -6.52 6.00 -21.00
N ARG A 153 -6.16 7.26 -21.15
CA ARG A 153 -6.64 8.11 -22.24
C ARG A 153 -6.22 7.60 -23.63
N LEU A 154 -5.01 7.05 -23.77
CA LEU A 154 -4.46 6.64 -25.06
C LEU A 154 -4.82 5.21 -25.47
N ALA A 155 -5.15 4.35 -24.53
CA ALA A 155 -5.41 2.93 -24.78
C ALA A 155 -6.64 2.41 -23.98
N SER A 156 -7.70 3.22 -23.86
CA SER A 156 -8.89 2.90 -23.05
C SER A 156 -9.45 1.49 -23.29
N ASP A 157 -9.43 1.01 -24.52
CA ASP A 157 -10.02 -0.26 -24.91
C ASP A 157 -9.09 -1.47 -24.69
N ASN A 158 -7.80 -1.19 -24.40
CA ASN A 158 -6.77 -2.21 -24.24
C ASN A 158 -6.26 -2.32 -22.79
N VAL A 159 -6.61 -1.36 -21.92
CA VAL A 159 -6.11 -1.31 -20.55
C VAL A 159 -7.22 -1.14 -19.52
N PHE A 160 -7.01 -1.70 -18.33
CA PHE A 160 -7.77 -1.39 -17.12
C PHE A 160 -6.83 -0.73 -16.12
N VAL A 161 -7.13 0.49 -15.73
CA VAL A 161 -6.24 1.31 -14.91
C VAL A 161 -6.80 1.48 -13.51
N VAL A 162 -6.08 0.96 -12.52
CA VAL A 162 -6.37 1.09 -11.09
C VAL A 162 -5.38 2.08 -10.46
N GLN A 163 -5.91 3.12 -9.84
CA GLN A 163 -5.12 4.07 -9.07
C GLN A 163 -5.32 3.81 -7.57
N ILE A 164 -4.22 3.57 -6.86
CA ILE A 164 -4.22 3.45 -5.40
C ILE A 164 -3.86 4.80 -4.79
N GLN A 165 -4.56 5.18 -3.72
CA GLN A 165 -4.63 6.50 -3.09
C GLN A 165 -5.38 7.53 -3.95
N HIS A 166 -6.07 8.44 -3.27
CA HIS A 166 -6.88 9.46 -3.94
C HIS A 166 -6.02 10.33 -4.87
N PRO A 167 -6.31 10.37 -6.20
CA PRO A 167 -5.44 11.02 -7.18
C PRO A 167 -5.49 12.55 -7.14
N ARG A 168 -6.44 13.15 -6.42
CA ARG A 168 -6.67 14.62 -6.35
C ARG A 168 -6.92 15.26 -7.72
N VAL A 169 -7.43 14.47 -8.66
CA VAL A 169 -7.91 14.87 -9.98
C VAL A 169 -9.23 14.16 -10.23
N HIS A 170 -9.90 14.47 -11.33
CA HIS A 170 -11.15 13.78 -11.70
C HIS A 170 -10.97 12.27 -11.73
N LEU A 171 -11.86 11.56 -11.03
CA LEU A 171 -11.79 10.10 -10.83
C LEU A 171 -12.01 9.33 -12.13
N ASN A 172 -12.80 9.86 -13.06
CA ASN A 172 -13.08 9.28 -14.38
C ASN A 172 -11.84 9.10 -15.29
N ARG A 173 -10.67 9.59 -14.86
CA ARG A 173 -9.38 9.35 -15.53
C ARG A 173 -8.83 7.95 -15.28
N PHE A 174 -9.47 7.18 -14.42
CA PHE A 174 -9.11 5.81 -14.05
C PHE A 174 -10.33 4.92 -14.19
N ASP A 175 -10.14 3.61 -14.32
CA ASP A 175 -11.25 2.66 -14.28
C ASP A 175 -11.71 2.40 -12.86
N LEU A 176 -10.76 2.39 -11.91
CA LEU A 176 -11.04 2.20 -10.48
C LEU A 176 -10.03 3.00 -9.64
N VAL A 177 -10.50 3.56 -8.55
CA VAL A 177 -9.65 4.22 -7.54
C VAL A 177 -9.83 3.52 -6.21
N ILE A 178 -8.74 3.00 -5.65
CA ILE A 178 -8.74 2.37 -4.32
C ILE A 178 -8.09 3.36 -3.36
N THR A 179 -8.80 3.79 -2.33
CA THR A 179 -8.31 4.81 -1.41
C THR A 179 -8.81 4.59 0.01
N PRO A 180 -7.99 4.84 1.04
CA PRO A 180 -8.45 4.71 2.41
C PRO A 180 -9.51 5.77 2.76
N ARG A 181 -10.47 5.38 3.61
CA ARG A 181 -11.59 6.25 4.05
C ARG A 181 -11.11 7.59 4.60
N HIS A 182 -10.01 7.58 5.32
CA HIS A 182 -9.46 8.81 5.90
C HIS A 182 -8.97 9.84 4.85
N ASP A 183 -8.79 9.46 3.59
CA ASP A 183 -8.52 10.43 2.52
C ASP A 183 -9.73 11.35 2.27
N TYR A 184 -10.94 10.89 2.61
CA TYR A 184 -12.18 11.67 2.56
C TYR A 184 -12.46 12.48 3.83
N TYR A 185 -11.54 12.52 4.79
CA TYR A 185 -11.66 13.36 5.99
C TYR A 185 -12.05 14.81 5.71
N PRO A 186 -11.60 15.49 4.63
CA PRO A 186 -12.05 16.85 4.33
C PRO A 186 -13.55 17.00 4.15
N LEU A 187 -14.29 15.93 3.86
CA LEU A 187 -15.74 15.91 3.69
C LEU A 187 -16.51 15.52 4.97
N THR A 188 -15.82 15.08 6.02
CA THR A 188 -16.44 14.81 7.31
C THR A 188 -16.85 16.11 8.02
N PRO A 189 -17.85 16.09 8.92
CA PRO A 189 -18.20 17.28 9.72
C PRO A 189 -17.00 17.89 10.43
N GLU A 190 -16.18 17.07 11.11
CA GLU A 190 -14.98 17.52 11.82
C GLU A 190 -13.91 18.11 10.85
N GLY A 191 -13.79 17.55 9.66
CA GLY A 191 -12.90 18.08 8.62
C GLY A 191 -13.38 19.43 8.10
N GLN A 192 -14.68 19.56 7.87
CA GLN A 192 -15.29 20.80 7.38
C GLN A 192 -15.20 21.95 8.40
N GLU A 193 -15.31 21.68 9.68
CA GLU A 193 -15.13 22.69 10.74
C GLU A 193 -13.72 23.28 10.75
N LYS A 194 -12.71 22.45 10.48
CA LYS A 194 -11.29 22.86 10.46
C LYS A 194 -10.87 23.59 9.18
N ILE A 195 -11.70 23.54 8.12
CA ILE A 195 -11.40 24.16 6.84
C ILE A 195 -12.16 25.47 6.70
N PRO A 196 -11.47 26.63 6.57
CA PRO A 196 -12.10 27.89 6.23
C PRO A 196 -12.97 27.78 4.97
N GLN A 197 -14.16 28.36 4.97
CA GLN A 197 -15.14 28.21 3.89
C GLN A 197 -14.57 28.53 2.49
N PHE A 198 -13.73 29.55 2.38
CA PHE A 198 -13.14 29.96 1.10
C PHE A 198 -12.11 28.98 0.56
N LEU A 199 -11.53 28.08 1.42
CA LEU A 199 -10.58 27.07 1.02
C LEU A 199 -11.23 25.71 0.68
N ARG A 200 -12.49 25.47 1.06
CA ARG A 200 -13.15 24.17 0.91
C ARG A 200 -13.16 23.66 -0.52
N ARG A 201 -13.33 24.57 -1.51
CA ARG A 201 -13.30 24.21 -2.93
C ARG A 201 -11.91 23.81 -3.46
N TRP A 202 -10.85 24.12 -2.73
CA TRP A 202 -9.47 23.85 -3.13
C TRP A 202 -8.89 22.60 -2.48
N ILE A 203 -9.56 22.08 -1.44
CA ILE A 203 -9.10 20.90 -0.71
C ILE A 203 -9.79 19.68 -1.29
N THR A 204 -9.02 18.78 -1.82
CA THR A 204 -9.52 17.51 -2.40
C THR A 204 -9.42 16.36 -1.39
N PRO A 205 -10.40 15.44 -1.40
CA PRO A 205 -11.56 15.35 -2.28
C PRO A 205 -12.60 16.45 -2.01
N CYS A 206 -13.28 16.91 -3.07
CA CYS A 206 -14.36 17.88 -2.99
C CYS A 206 -15.74 17.21 -3.09
N GLU A 207 -15.79 15.98 -3.59
CA GLU A 207 -16.99 15.20 -3.85
C GLU A 207 -16.94 13.88 -3.08
N PRO A 208 -18.08 13.34 -2.65
CA PRO A 208 -18.12 12.02 -2.02
C PRO A 208 -17.66 10.94 -2.99
N PRO A 209 -17.26 9.75 -2.48
CA PRO A 209 -16.88 8.63 -3.32
C PRO A 209 -18.06 8.17 -4.19
N ASP A 210 -17.80 7.93 -5.46
CA ASP A 210 -18.74 7.37 -6.44
C ASP A 210 -18.54 5.87 -6.64
N GLY A 211 -19.23 5.27 -7.62
CA GLY A 211 -19.13 3.84 -7.93
C GLY A 211 -17.75 3.37 -8.41
N HIS A 212 -16.88 4.30 -8.83
CA HIS A 212 -15.49 4.01 -9.25
C HIS A 212 -14.50 4.02 -8.08
N VAL A 213 -14.97 4.25 -6.85
CA VAL A 213 -14.12 4.34 -5.66
C VAL A 213 -14.33 3.15 -4.74
N VAL A 214 -13.24 2.48 -4.42
CA VAL A 214 -13.18 1.45 -3.39
C VAL A 214 -12.57 2.05 -2.13
N LEU A 215 -13.32 2.07 -1.05
CA LEU A 215 -12.85 2.59 0.24
C LEU A 215 -12.26 1.47 1.08
N THR A 216 -11.01 1.63 1.51
CA THR A 216 -10.33 0.75 2.45
C THR A 216 -10.27 1.36 3.85
N THR A 217 -10.01 0.55 4.86
CA THR A 217 -9.74 1.02 6.23
C THR A 217 -8.27 1.40 6.36
N GLY A 218 -7.37 0.47 6.00
CA GLY A 218 -5.93 0.63 6.02
C GLY A 218 -5.33 0.80 4.62
N ALA A 219 -4.01 0.68 4.57
CA ALA A 219 -3.26 0.61 3.33
C ALA A 219 -3.26 -0.83 2.80
N LEU A 220 -3.25 -1.00 1.48
CA LEU A 220 -3.03 -2.30 0.86
C LEU A 220 -1.60 -2.79 1.14
N HIS A 221 -1.42 -4.10 1.20
CA HIS A 221 -0.12 -4.74 1.49
C HIS A 221 -0.05 -6.15 0.90
N GLN A 222 1.13 -6.77 0.99
CA GLN A 222 1.37 -8.11 0.47
C GLN A 222 1.13 -9.23 1.49
N ILE A 223 0.63 -8.89 2.67
CA ILE A 223 0.47 -9.85 3.77
C ILE A 223 -0.85 -10.60 3.59
N ASP A 224 -0.74 -11.89 3.43
CA ASP A 224 -1.83 -12.86 3.45
C ASP A 224 -1.43 -14.10 4.28
N SER A 225 -2.35 -14.99 4.52
CA SER A 225 -2.10 -16.20 5.31
C SER A 225 -1.02 -17.13 4.70
N ALA A 226 -0.85 -17.10 3.36
CA ALA A 226 0.19 -17.88 2.70
C ALA A 226 1.57 -17.24 2.91
N ALA A 227 1.67 -15.91 2.78
CA ALA A 227 2.89 -15.16 3.06
C ALA A 227 3.35 -15.35 4.52
N LEU A 228 2.41 -15.26 5.48
CA LEU A 228 2.72 -15.46 6.90
C LEU A 228 3.21 -16.89 7.18
N ARG A 229 2.58 -17.92 6.60
CA ARG A 229 3.04 -19.31 6.76
C ARG A 229 4.44 -19.54 6.16
N SER A 230 4.68 -18.99 4.97
CA SER A 230 6.00 -19.04 4.34
C SER A 230 7.07 -18.35 5.17
N ALA A 231 6.76 -17.16 5.67
CA ALA A 231 7.66 -16.41 6.56
C ALA A 231 7.88 -17.14 7.90
N ALA A 232 6.84 -17.75 8.48
CA ALA A 232 6.96 -18.54 9.70
C ALA A 232 7.96 -19.70 9.51
N SER A 233 7.92 -20.39 8.36
CA SER A 233 8.87 -21.44 8.05
C SER A 233 10.28 -20.90 7.80
N ALA A 234 10.41 -19.84 7.02
CA ALA A 234 11.70 -19.26 6.65
C ALA A 234 12.48 -18.70 7.87
N TRP A 235 11.78 -18.17 8.85
CA TRP A 235 12.35 -17.55 10.06
C TRP A 235 12.24 -18.44 11.31
N HIS A 236 11.96 -19.74 11.15
CA HIS A 236 11.72 -20.65 12.25
C HIS A 236 12.95 -20.78 13.17
N GLU A 237 14.13 -20.95 12.61
CA GLU A 237 15.35 -21.17 13.40
C GLU A 237 15.69 -19.97 14.27
N GLU A 238 15.37 -18.75 13.80
CA GLU A 238 15.68 -17.50 14.51
C GLU A 238 14.63 -17.15 15.57
N PHE A 239 13.33 -17.33 15.25
CA PHE A 239 12.27 -16.82 16.13
C PHE A 239 11.58 -17.88 17.00
N ALA A 240 11.60 -19.17 16.63
CA ALA A 240 11.01 -20.23 17.43
C ALA A 240 11.68 -20.39 18.81
N PRO A 241 13.01 -20.25 18.98
CA PRO A 241 13.66 -20.39 20.27
C PRO A 241 13.46 -19.19 21.20
N LEU A 242 12.89 -18.08 20.74
CA LEU A 242 12.78 -16.86 21.53
C LEU A 242 11.76 -17.00 22.65
N PRO A 243 12.09 -16.48 23.86
CA PRO A 243 11.14 -16.44 24.96
C PRO A 243 9.87 -15.65 24.58
N LYS A 244 8.73 -16.18 24.96
CA LYS A 244 7.41 -15.61 24.69
C LYS A 244 6.86 -14.84 25.91
N PRO A 245 5.98 -13.83 25.72
CA PRO A 245 5.54 -13.30 24.42
C PRO A 245 6.64 -12.53 23.69
N LEU A 246 6.67 -12.68 22.35
CA LEU A 246 7.52 -11.91 21.45
C LEU A 246 6.79 -10.64 21.04
N VAL A 247 7.30 -9.50 21.44
CA VAL A 247 6.77 -8.17 21.07
C VAL A 247 7.59 -7.56 19.96
N VAL A 248 6.95 -7.18 18.88
CA VAL A 248 7.59 -6.46 17.76
C VAL A 248 7.28 -4.98 17.82
N VAL A 249 8.31 -4.15 17.81
CA VAL A 249 8.22 -2.69 17.89
C VAL A 249 8.65 -2.08 16.56
N ASN A 250 7.74 -1.41 15.88
CA ASN A 250 8.03 -0.71 14.63
C ASN A 250 8.02 0.82 14.85
N VAL A 251 9.17 1.44 14.67
CA VAL A 251 9.35 2.89 14.87
C VAL A 251 9.42 3.58 13.52
N GLY A 252 8.43 4.40 13.22
CA GLY A 252 8.36 5.22 12.02
C GLY A 252 9.12 6.55 12.15
N GLY A 253 8.67 7.56 11.41
CA GLY A 253 9.22 8.91 11.45
C GLY A 253 8.15 9.99 11.27
N PRO A 254 8.38 11.21 11.72
CA PRO A 254 7.39 12.28 11.66
C PRO A 254 6.90 12.51 10.24
N THR A 255 5.63 12.88 10.14
CA THR A 255 4.96 13.22 8.88
C THR A 255 4.29 14.59 9.01
N GLY A 256 3.71 15.10 7.91
CA GLY A 256 2.91 16.33 7.98
C GLY A 256 1.70 16.23 8.90
N CYS A 257 1.19 15.01 9.13
CA CYS A 257 0.01 14.76 9.97
C CYS A 257 0.32 14.15 11.33
N CYS A 258 1.56 13.72 11.59
CA CYS A 258 1.96 13.14 12.86
C CYS A 258 3.36 13.62 13.23
N ARG A 259 3.46 14.46 14.23
CA ARG A 259 4.73 15.11 14.63
C ARG A 259 5.22 14.54 15.93
N TYR A 260 6.47 14.08 15.93
CA TYR A 260 7.17 13.67 17.13
C TYR A 260 8.68 13.76 16.95
N GLY A 261 9.40 13.71 18.06
CA GLY A 261 10.85 13.76 18.11
C GLY A 261 11.40 12.96 19.28
N SER A 262 12.43 13.46 19.91
CA SER A 262 13.08 12.85 21.08
C SER A 262 12.17 12.67 22.29
N ASP A 263 11.11 13.44 22.41
CA ASP A 263 10.10 13.34 23.46
C ASP A 263 9.30 12.02 23.34
N LEU A 264 8.83 11.67 22.14
CA LEU A 264 8.16 10.39 21.92
C LEU A 264 9.15 9.22 22.08
N ALA A 265 10.40 9.36 21.64
CA ALA A 265 11.41 8.33 21.82
C ALA A 265 11.62 8.01 23.31
N LYS A 266 11.76 9.03 24.17
CA LYS A 266 11.88 8.86 25.63
C LYS A 266 10.62 8.22 26.24
N GLN A 267 9.43 8.67 25.82
CA GLN A 267 8.16 8.09 26.26
C GLN A 267 8.07 6.60 25.87
N LEU A 268 8.32 6.28 24.60
CA LEU A 268 8.30 4.91 24.12
C LEU A 268 9.30 4.02 24.86
N THR A 269 10.53 4.52 25.08
CA THR A 269 11.57 3.80 25.82
C THR A 269 11.13 3.50 27.26
N ALA A 270 10.58 4.50 27.96
CA ALA A 270 10.08 4.31 29.33
C ALA A 270 8.93 3.28 29.38
N HIS A 271 7.98 3.36 28.42
CA HIS A 271 6.88 2.39 28.32
C HIS A 271 7.39 0.98 28.02
N LEU A 272 8.37 0.83 27.10
CA LEU A 272 8.95 -0.48 26.79
C LEU A 272 9.70 -1.07 28.00
N LEU A 273 10.43 -0.26 28.77
CA LEU A 273 11.08 -0.72 29.99
C LEU A 273 10.07 -1.26 31.02
N ASN A 274 8.92 -0.62 31.16
CA ASN A 274 7.88 -1.06 32.06
C ASN A 274 7.30 -2.42 31.65
N VAL A 275 6.98 -2.61 30.35
CA VAL A 275 6.37 -3.85 29.84
C VAL A 275 7.37 -5.00 29.68
N LEU A 276 8.69 -4.75 29.78
CA LEU A 276 9.71 -5.80 29.73
C LEU A 276 9.53 -6.90 30.80
N VAL A 277 8.84 -6.59 31.90
CA VAL A 277 8.54 -7.56 32.98
C VAL A 277 7.65 -8.67 32.45
N SER A 278 6.65 -8.34 31.64
CA SER A 278 5.69 -9.28 31.03
C SER A 278 6.10 -9.77 29.65
N CYS A 279 7.20 -9.26 29.05
CA CYS A 279 7.72 -9.72 27.77
C CYS A 279 8.75 -10.83 27.92
N GLY A 280 8.72 -11.83 27.04
CA GLY A 280 9.81 -12.76 26.85
C GLY A 280 10.94 -12.16 26.04
N SER A 281 10.60 -11.54 24.90
CA SER A 281 11.57 -10.88 24.01
C SER A 281 10.94 -9.70 23.25
N ILE A 282 11.78 -8.71 22.89
CA ILE A 282 11.38 -7.54 22.10
C ILE A 282 12.27 -7.46 20.87
N ARG A 283 11.66 -7.23 19.69
CA ARG A 283 12.35 -6.97 18.42
C ARG A 283 11.98 -5.57 17.94
N ILE A 284 12.98 -4.71 17.74
CA ILE A 284 12.77 -3.30 17.35
C ILE A 284 13.31 -3.10 15.93
N SER A 285 12.50 -2.48 15.07
CA SER A 285 12.89 -2.06 13.73
C SER A 285 12.61 -0.59 13.52
N PHE A 286 13.56 0.11 12.87
CA PHE A 286 13.43 1.51 12.49
C PHE A 286 13.07 1.63 11.01
N SER A 287 12.19 2.56 10.69
CA SER A 287 11.93 2.90 9.28
C SER A 287 13.02 3.81 8.73
N MET A 288 13.13 3.88 7.40
CA MET A 288 14.04 4.83 6.73
C MET A 288 13.74 6.30 7.07
N ARG A 289 12.53 6.61 7.59
CA ARG A 289 12.11 7.95 8.00
C ARG A 289 12.41 8.25 9.46
N THR A 290 12.84 7.26 10.23
CA THR A 290 13.11 7.45 11.67
C THR A 290 14.27 8.41 11.85
N PRO A 291 14.09 9.55 12.56
CA PRO A 291 15.17 10.48 12.78
C PRO A 291 16.29 9.84 13.62
N GLU A 292 17.53 10.10 13.27
CA GLU A 292 18.71 9.55 13.96
C GLU A 292 18.70 9.85 15.48
N LYS A 293 18.19 11.03 15.88
CA LYS A 293 18.03 11.36 17.31
C LYS A 293 17.07 10.43 18.03
N VAL A 294 16.03 9.95 17.36
CA VAL A 294 15.04 9.01 17.91
C VAL A 294 15.66 7.63 18.06
N SER A 295 16.30 7.10 17.01
CA SER A 295 16.95 5.79 17.06
C SER A 295 18.08 5.75 18.10
N LYS A 296 18.93 6.79 18.16
CA LYS A 296 20.02 6.87 19.18
C LYS A 296 19.50 6.81 20.61
N ILE A 297 18.38 7.44 20.94
CA ILE A 297 17.80 7.37 22.28
C ILE A 297 17.36 5.92 22.58
N ILE A 298 16.64 5.29 21.68
CA ILE A 298 16.12 3.93 21.87
C ILE A 298 17.29 2.93 21.98
N ILE A 299 18.29 3.03 21.10
CA ILE A 299 19.48 2.17 21.12
C ILE A 299 20.25 2.34 22.44
N LYS A 300 20.46 3.57 22.90
CA LYS A 300 21.18 3.85 24.14
C LYS A 300 20.50 3.24 25.36
N GLU A 301 19.20 3.37 25.46
CA GLU A 301 18.45 2.96 26.66
C GLU A 301 18.09 1.47 26.67
N LEU A 302 17.86 0.85 25.48
CA LEU A 302 17.38 -0.52 25.37
C LEU A 302 18.38 -1.49 24.77
N GLY A 303 19.41 -1.01 24.05
CA GLY A 303 20.33 -1.87 23.28
C GLY A 303 21.16 -2.85 24.12
N ASN A 304 21.37 -2.57 25.40
CA ASN A 304 22.08 -3.48 26.30
C ASN A 304 21.18 -4.46 27.05
N ASN A 305 19.87 -4.42 26.85
CA ASN A 305 18.95 -5.32 27.51
C ASN A 305 18.93 -6.68 26.82
N PRO A 306 19.16 -7.81 27.54
CA PRO A 306 19.26 -9.14 26.92
C PRO A 306 17.95 -9.63 26.27
N LYS A 307 16.81 -9.06 26.64
CA LYS A 307 15.51 -9.37 26.03
C LYS A 307 15.25 -8.57 24.75
N VAL A 308 16.06 -7.54 24.45
CA VAL A 308 15.84 -6.61 23.33
C VAL A 308 16.86 -6.84 22.24
N HIS A 309 16.38 -6.99 21.03
CA HIS A 309 17.21 -6.97 19.83
C HIS A 309 16.74 -5.87 18.90
N ILE A 310 17.65 -5.05 18.44
CA ILE A 310 17.38 -3.95 17.52
C ILE A 310 18.00 -4.32 16.17
N TRP A 311 17.15 -4.40 15.13
CA TRP A 311 17.63 -4.69 13.78
C TRP A 311 18.51 -3.53 13.27
N ASP A 312 19.68 -3.87 12.78
CA ASP A 312 20.71 -2.94 12.29
C ASP A 312 20.45 -2.35 10.91
N GLY A 313 19.48 -2.91 10.17
CA GLY A 313 19.14 -2.49 8.81
C GLY A 313 19.81 -3.33 7.72
N GLU A 314 20.60 -4.36 8.08
CA GLU A 314 21.23 -5.26 7.14
C GLU A 314 20.27 -6.36 6.65
N GLU A 315 20.50 -6.86 5.45
CA GLU A 315 19.73 -8.00 4.91
C GLU A 315 20.19 -9.32 5.54
N PRO A 316 19.28 -10.27 5.75
CA PRO A 316 17.88 -10.26 5.31
C PRO A 316 16.97 -9.43 6.20
N ASN A 317 16.01 -8.70 5.60
CA ASN A 317 15.03 -7.91 6.34
C ASN A 317 14.05 -8.81 7.11
N PRO A 318 13.99 -8.75 8.45
CA PRO A 318 13.19 -9.66 9.27
C PRO A 318 11.69 -9.31 9.32
N HIS A 319 11.23 -8.29 8.60
CA HIS A 319 9.88 -7.74 8.74
C HIS A 319 8.77 -8.80 8.59
N LEU A 320 8.85 -9.65 7.57
CA LEU A 320 7.86 -10.73 7.38
C LEU A 320 7.94 -11.79 8.49
N GLY A 321 9.15 -12.11 8.94
CA GLY A 321 9.37 -12.99 10.09
C GLY A 321 8.77 -12.39 11.36
N HIS A 322 8.97 -11.10 11.60
CA HIS A 322 8.36 -10.38 12.72
C HIS A 322 6.82 -10.46 12.68
N LEU A 323 6.19 -10.22 11.52
CA LEU A 323 4.73 -10.33 11.38
C LEU A 323 4.21 -11.76 11.65
N ALA A 324 4.95 -12.76 11.21
CA ALA A 324 4.56 -14.16 11.38
C ALA A 324 4.70 -14.65 12.85
N TRP A 325 5.78 -14.24 13.52
CA TRP A 325 6.16 -14.78 14.83
C TRP A 325 5.77 -13.94 16.05
N ALA A 326 5.49 -12.64 15.88
CA ALA A 326 5.09 -11.78 16.98
C ALA A 326 3.83 -12.31 17.70
N ASP A 327 3.76 -12.08 19.00
CA ASP A 327 2.56 -12.28 19.80
C ASP A 327 1.79 -10.96 19.96
N ALA A 328 2.52 -9.83 19.93
CA ALA A 328 1.94 -8.48 19.94
C ALA A 328 2.82 -7.49 19.19
N PHE A 329 2.22 -6.39 18.75
CA PHE A 329 2.90 -5.30 18.04
C PHE A 329 2.77 -3.99 18.80
N VAL A 330 3.84 -3.19 18.80
CA VAL A 330 3.84 -1.78 19.20
C VAL A 330 4.30 -0.96 18.00
N VAL A 331 3.45 -0.08 17.50
CA VAL A 331 3.72 0.68 16.26
C VAL A 331 3.52 2.17 16.50
N THR A 332 4.43 3.01 15.99
CA THR A 332 4.24 4.46 16.05
C THR A 332 3.13 4.91 15.09
N ALA A 333 2.34 5.87 15.53
CA ALA A 333 1.08 6.29 14.88
C ALA A 333 1.23 6.90 13.47
N ASP A 334 2.44 7.29 13.07
CA ASP A 334 2.72 7.89 11.77
C ASP A 334 2.68 6.89 10.60
N SER A 335 2.81 5.59 10.88
CA SER A 335 3.00 4.56 9.85
C SER A 335 1.74 3.76 9.59
N ILE A 336 0.85 4.32 8.74
CA ILE A 336 -0.39 3.66 8.32
C ILE A 336 -0.12 2.26 7.73
N SER A 337 0.92 2.11 6.89
CA SER A 337 1.23 0.82 6.27
C SER A 337 1.62 -0.24 7.30
N LEU A 338 2.54 0.06 8.22
CA LEU A 338 2.97 -0.89 9.25
C LEU A 338 1.82 -1.28 10.20
N ILE A 339 0.96 -0.30 10.55
CA ILE A 339 -0.23 -0.58 11.36
C ILE A 339 -1.20 -1.50 10.59
N SER A 340 -1.43 -1.23 9.29
CA SER A 340 -2.31 -2.07 8.46
C SER A 340 -1.79 -3.49 8.33
N GLU A 341 -0.48 -3.65 8.11
CA GLU A 341 0.18 -4.96 8.04
C GLU A 341 0.09 -5.72 9.39
N ALA A 342 0.36 -5.05 10.50
CA ALA A 342 0.21 -5.65 11.83
C ALA A 342 -1.26 -6.06 12.10
N CYS A 343 -2.22 -5.20 11.76
CA CYS A 343 -3.64 -5.48 11.95
C CYS A 343 -4.17 -6.61 11.06
N SER A 344 -3.52 -6.92 9.94
CA SER A 344 -3.88 -8.06 9.10
C SER A 344 -3.50 -9.42 9.70
N THR A 345 -2.67 -9.43 10.74
CA THR A 345 -2.30 -10.67 11.45
C THR A 345 -3.36 -11.14 12.45
N GLY A 346 -4.29 -10.26 12.87
CA GLY A 346 -5.28 -10.54 13.91
C GLY A 346 -4.71 -10.58 15.34
N LYS A 347 -3.42 -10.27 15.51
CA LYS A 347 -2.74 -10.24 16.81
C LYS A 347 -2.83 -8.86 17.46
N PRO A 348 -2.68 -8.73 18.79
CA PRO A 348 -2.71 -7.46 19.50
C PRO A 348 -1.80 -6.40 18.87
N VAL A 349 -2.37 -5.23 18.57
CA VAL A 349 -1.64 -4.08 18.02
C VAL A 349 -1.84 -2.87 18.93
N TYR A 350 -0.75 -2.39 19.48
CA TYR A 350 -0.70 -1.18 20.30
C TYR A 350 -0.10 -0.03 19.50
N VAL A 351 -0.72 1.14 19.57
CA VAL A 351 -0.28 2.33 18.85
C VAL A 351 0.21 3.38 19.83
N VAL A 352 1.41 3.91 19.60
CA VAL A 352 2.01 4.97 20.39
C VAL A 352 2.02 6.29 19.64
N GLY A 353 1.60 7.38 20.29
CA GLY A 353 1.65 8.73 19.74
C GLY A 353 0.45 9.09 18.84
N ALA A 354 -0.68 8.35 18.90
CA ALA A 354 -1.87 8.66 18.12
C ALA A 354 -2.46 10.03 18.45
N GLU A 355 -2.32 10.50 19.69
CA GLU A 355 -2.73 11.82 20.16
C GLU A 355 -1.94 12.98 19.51
N ARG A 356 -0.79 12.68 18.93
CA ARG A 356 0.07 13.64 18.21
C ARG A 356 -0.26 13.74 16.73
N CYS A 357 -1.17 12.90 16.27
CA CYS A 357 -1.64 12.90 14.90
C CYS A 357 -2.74 13.94 14.70
N THR A 358 -2.77 14.51 13.52
CA THR A 358 -3.72 15.55 13.13
C THR A 358 -4.38 15.20 11.81
N TRP A 359 -5.44 15.92 11.45
CA TRP A 359 -6.10 15.80 10.16
C TRP A 359 -6.60 14.37 9.92
N LYS A 360 -6.45 13.87 8.72
CA LYS A 360 -6.90 12.53 8.31
C LYS A 360 -6.32 11.37 9.14
N PHE A 361 -5.15 11.55 9.77
CA PHE A 361 -4.56 10.49 10.60
C PHE A 361 -5.32 10.32 11.92
N THR A 362 -5.89 11.40 12.45
CA THR A 362 -6.80 11.32 13.61
C THR A 362 -7.99 10.41 13.31
N ASP A 363 -8.60 10.59 12.12
CA ASP A 363 -9.74 9.78 11.67
C ASP A 363 -9.36 8.30 11.48
N PHE A 364 -8.20 8.03 10.91
CA PHE A 364 -7.66 6.68 10.78
C PHE A 364 -7.55 5.98 12.13
N HIS A 365 -6.87 6.59 13.11
CA HIS A 365 -6.69 5.99 14.44
C HIS A 365 -8.01 5.86 15.21
N LYS A 366 -8.92 6.82 15.07
CA LYS A 366 -10.27 6.76 15.62
C LYS A 366 -11.01 5.54 15.07
N SER A 367 -11.03 5.38 13.75
CA SER A 367 -11.69 4.25 13.08
C SER A 367 -11.15 2.89 13.52
N LEU A 368 -9.84 2.72 13.65
CA LEU A 368 -9.25 1.47 14.12
C LEU A 368 -9.58 1.16 15.59
N ARG A 369 -9.60 2.18 16.46
CA ARG A 369 -9.99 2.01 17.86
C ARG A 369 -11.46 1.65 18.02
N GLU A 370 -12.36 2.31 17.28
CA GLU A 370 -13.79 2.03 17.30
C GLU A 370 -14.10 0.60 16.82
N ARG A 371 -13.30 0.06 15.92
CA ARG A 371 -13.37 -1.34 15.47
C ARG A 371 -12.72 -2.33 16.45
N GLY A 372 -12.08 -1.85 17.51
CA GLY A 372 -11.36 -2.69 18.47
C GLY A 372 -10.10 -3.36 17.91
N VAL A 373 -9.58 -2.88 16.76
CA VAL A 373 -8.43 -3.46 16.07
C VAL A 373 -7.11 -3.02 16.69
N VAL A 374 -7.07 -1.82 17.27
CA VAL A 374 -5.89 -1.28 17.96
C VAL A 374 -6.23 -0.73 19.33
N ARG A 375 -5.23 -0.75 20.22
CA ARG A 375 -5.30 -0.08 21.53
C ARG A 375 -4.17 0.93 21.68
N PRO A 376 -4.31 1.99 22.49
CA PRO A 376 -3.21 2.88 22.81
C PRO A 376 -2.12 2.13 23.58
N PHE A 377 -0.85 2.47 23.36
CA PHE A 377 0.28 1.95 24.14
C PHE A 377 0.61 2.92 25.27
N THR A 378 0.39 2.51 26.51
CA THR A 378 0.56 3.34 27.71
C THR A 378 1.76 2.94 28.57
N GLY A 379 2.32 1.74 28.34
CA GLY A 379 3.38 1.14 29.14
C GLY A 379 2.90 0.48 30.42
N SER A 380 1.60 0.31 30.58
CA SER A 380 0.97 -0.41 31.71
C SER A 380 0.37 -1.75 31.28
N GLU A 381 0.53 -2.11 30.01
CA GLU A 381 -0.03 -3.34 29.45
C GLU A 381 0.73 -4.56 29.96
N ASP A 382 -0.02 -5.63 30.30
CA ASP A 382 0.53 -6.96 30.43
C ASP A 382 0.61 -7.60 29.04
N MET A 383 1.83 -7.80 28.53
CA MET A 383 2.04 -8.35 27.19
C MET A 383 1.73 -9.85 27.11
N SER A 384 1.47 -10.52 28.23
CA SER A 384 0.94 -11.89 28.26
C SER A 384 -0.57 -11.95 28.00
N ASP A 385 -1.28 -10.83 28.16
CA ASP A 385 -2.68 -10.72 27.82
C ASP A 385 -2.86 -10.73 26.31
N SER A 386 -3.72 -11.63 25.83
CA SER A 386 -4.06 -11.75 24.43
C SER A 386 -5.49 -11.31 24.17
N TRP A 387 -5.70 -10.58 23.08
CA TRP A 387 -7.00 -10.25 22.55
C TRP A 387 -7.00 -10.44 21.04
N SER A 388 -8.13 -10.79 20.48
CA SER A 388 -8.27 -11.06 19.06
C SER A 388 -9.40 -10.22 18.45
N TYR A 389 -9.29 -9.98 17.17
CA TYR A 389 -10.26 -9.25 16.35
C TYR A 389 -10.23 -9.84 14.93
N PRO A 390 -11.27 -9.61 14.11
CA PRO A 390 -11.22 -9.99 12.70
C PRO A 390 -10.07 -9.24 12.00
N PRO A 391 -9.09 -9.94 11.40
CA PRO A 391 -7.98 -9.31 10.70
C PRO A 391 -8.46 -8.34 9.64
N LEU A 392 -7.74 -7.22 9.45
CA LEU A 392 -8.00 -6.33 8.32
C LEU A 392 -7.71 -7.07 7.01
N ASN A 393 -8.66 -7.02 6.09
CA ASN A 393 -8.60 -7.74 4.82
C ASN A 393 -8.73 -6.81 3.60
N ASP A 394 -8.29 -5.56 3.77
CA ASP A 394 -8.47 -4.49 2.78
C ASP A 394 -7.94 -4.88 1.39
N THR A 395 -6.82 -5.61 1.31
CA THR A 395 -6.23 -6.02 0.03
C THR A 395 -7.11 -7.03 -0.72
N ALA A 396 -7.65 -8.03 -0.03
CA ALA A 396 -8.54 -9.01 -0.66
C ALA A 396 -9.91 -8.42 -1.01
N GLU A 397 -10.45 -7.53 -0.17
CA GLU A 397 -11.67 -6.79 -0.46
C GLU A 397 -11.49 -5.90 -1.69
N ALA A 398 -10.39 -5.17 -1.77
CA ALA A 398 -10.05 -4.37 -2.94
C ALA A 398 -9.88 -5.22 -4.20
N ALA A 399 -9.24 -6.40 -4.11
CA ALA A 399 -9.12 -7.33 -5.22
C ALA A 399 -10.48 -7.85 -5.70
N SER A 400 -11.40 -8.17 -4.79
CA SER A 400 -12.78 -8.55 -5.12
C SER A 400 -13.49 -7.45 -5.91
N ARG A 401 -13.35 -6.19 -5.48
CA ARG A 401 -13.94 -5.05 -6.20
C ARG A 401 -13.32 -4.82 -7.58
N VAL A 402 -12.02 -5.10 -7.75
CA VAL A 402 -11.39 -5.09 -9.10
C VAL A 402 -11.99 -6.19 -9.98
N HIS A 403 -12.21 -7.40 -9.45
CA HIS A 403 -12.88 -8.49 -10.20
C HIS A 403 -14.29 -8.09 -10.65
N GLU A 404 -15.07 -7.47 -9.78
CA GLU A 404 -16.42 -6.99 -10.08
C GLU A 404 -16.38 -5.93 -11.20
N ALA A 405 -15.54 -4.91 -11.06
CA ALA A 405 -15.41 -3.86 -12.06
C ALA A 405 -14.89 -4.36 -13.42
N LEU A 406 -14.03 -5.37 -13.42
CA LEU A 406 -13.62 -6.05 -14.65
C LEU A 406 -14.77 -6.82 -15.29
N ALA A 407 -15.57 -7.52 -14.48
CA ALA A 407 -16.73 -8.28 -14.97
C ALA A 407 -17.80 -7.36 -15.59
N GLU A 408 -18.05 -6.19 -14.99
CA GLU A 408 -18.94 -5.16 -15.54
C GLU A 408 -18.47 -4.68 -16.93
N ARG A 409 -17.16 -4.72 -17.18
CA ARG A 409 -16.56 -4.37 -18.48
C ARG A 409 -16.52 -5.56 -19.44
N GLY A 410 -16.98 -6.74 -19.05
CA GLY A 410 -16.86 -7.96 -19.84
C GLY A 410 -15.45 -8.56 -19.88
N TRP A 411 -14.62 -8.26 -18.87
CA TRP A 411 -13.27 -8.77 -18.75
C TRP A 411 -13.13 -9.69 -17.54
N LYS A 412 -12.18 -10.62 -17.62
CA LYS A 412 -11.87 -11.55 -16.53
C LYS A 412 -10.37 -11.62 -16.29
N LEU A 413 -9.98 -11.91 -15.06
CA LEU A 413 -8.62 -12.31 -14.75
C LEU A 413 -8.49 -13.81 -14.94
N ARG A 414 -7.36 -14.24 -15.48
CA ARG A 414 -7.01 -15.66 -15.47
C ARG A 414 -6.32 -15.93 -14.14
N PRO A 415 -6.85 -16.83 -13.30
CA PRO A 415 -6.20 -17.25 -12.07
C PRO A 415 -4.86 -17.92 -12.35
#